data_9586508f1e929e1a9a2c3664b6161cbb
#
_entry.id   9586508f1e929e1a9a2c3664b6161cbb
#
_cell.length_a   1.000
_cell.length_b   1.000
_cell.length_c   1.000
_cell.angle_alpha   90.00
_cell.angle_beta   90.00
_cell.angle_gamma   90.00
#
_symmetry.space_group_name_H-M   'P 1'
#
loop_
_entity.id
_entity.type
_entity.pdbx_description
1 polymer ?
#
loop_
_entity_poly.entity_id
_entity_poly.type
_entity_poly.pdbx_seq_one_letter_code
_entity_poly.pdbx_strand_id
1 'polypeptide(L)'
;GKRRSLFFAARLGTSPSSPCPAPVMNATIEIPADLRPADGRFGCGPSKVRPEQLAGLAGEHAGLMGTSHRQKPIRSLVGRVREGLRELFSLPDGYEVMLGNGGTTAFWDAAAFGLVRERALHLAYGEFSSKFAKATGGAPFLADSIVVSAEPGDAPAPTADPSADVVAWAHNETSTGVMVPVERVGGDGQLVLIDATSGAGGLPLDAAQADVYYFAPQKCFAADGGLWLALVSPAAIARIEELGASGRWVPEFLSLTTALDNSRKDQTYNTPAVATLILLAEQIDWMNAQGGLDWCVRRTTDSSSRLYAWAERTSYATPFVADPAKRSLVVGTIDFDDAVDAAAVAATLRANGIVDTEPYRKLGRNQLRIGMFPAVEPADVEALTACIDYVVERIG
;
A
#
# COMPACT_ATOMS: atom_id res chain seq x y z
N GLY A 1 -22.07 -48.13 43.03
CA GLY A 1 -22.97 -47.06 43.03
C GLY A 1 -23.58 -46.85 41.64
N LYS A 2 -24.84 -47.21 41.50
CA LYS A 2 -25.60 -47.13 40.25
C LYS A 2 -25.99 -45.67 39.96
N ARG A 3 -25.63 -45.14 38.81
CA ARG A 3 -26.18 -43.88 38.28
C ARG A 3 -27.48 -44.16 37.54
N ARG A 4 -28.56 -43.57 37.99
CA ARG A 4 -29.85 -43.55 37.29
C ARG A 4 -29.85 -42.38 36.30
N SER A 5 -30.09 -42.67 35.04
CA SER A 5 -30.35 -41.71 33.95
C SER A 5 -31.84 -41.34 34.00
N LEU A 6 -32.13 -40.02 34.11
CA LEU A 6 -33.48 -39.47 33.98
C LEU A 6 -33.62 -38.90 32.55
N PHE A 7 -34.46 -39.55 31.75
CA PHE A 7 -34.92 -39.00 30.48
C PHE A 7 -36.08 -38.04 30.75
N PHE A 8 -35.91 -36.78 30.38
CA PHE A 8 -37.00 -35.81 30.26
C PHE A 8 -37.46 -35.78 28.82
N ALA A 9 -38.64 -36.22 28.53
CA ALA A 9 -39.31 -36.11 27.25
C ALA A 9 -40.04 -34.76 27.21
N ALA A 10 -39.48 -33.79 26.48
CA ALA A 10 -40.17 -32.54 26.13
C ALA A 10 -41.04 -32.77 24.90
N ARG A 11 -42.35 -32.60 25.03
CA ARG A 11 -43.28 -32.53 23.87
C ARG A 11 -43.05 -31.23 23.12
N LEU A 12 -42.59 -31.33 21.89
CA LEU A 12 -42.55 -30.23 20.94
C LEU A 12 -43.96 -30.02 20.36
N GLY A 13 -44.61 -28.94 20.76
CA GLY A 13 -45.81 -28.44 20.13
C GLY A 13 -45.43 -27.83 18.77
N THR A 14 -45.92 -28.36 17.67
CA THR A 14 -45.80 -27.79 16.33
C THR A 14 -46.80 -26.63 16.18
N SER A 15 -46.28 -25.41 16.27
CA SER A 15 -47.00 -24.24 15.76
C SER A 15 -46.76 -24.16 14.24
N PRO A 16 -47.78 -23.82 13.43
CA PRO A 16 -47.58 -23.67 11.99
C PRO A 16 -46.67 -22.46 11.75
N SER A 17 -45.51 -22.72 11.19
CA SER A 17 -44.61 -21.70 10.71
C SER A 17 -45.27 -20.93 9.57
N SER A 18 -45.49 -19.63 9.76
CA SER A 18 -45.76 -18.72 8.64
C SER A 18 -44.68 -18.85 7.60
N PRO A 19 -44.99 -18.91 6.32
CA PRO A 19 -43.96 -18.96 5.28
C PRO A 19 -43.12 -17.70 5.39
N CYS A 20 -41.81 -17.91 5.57
CA CYS A 20 -40.82 -16.85 5.44
C CYS A 20 -41.02 -16.23 4.06
N PRO A 21 -41.17 -14.91 3.92
CA PRO A 21 -41.22 -14.30 2.59
C PRO A 21 -39.96 -14.68 1.85
N ALA A 22 -40.14 -15.21 0.65
CA ALA A 22 -38.99 -15.49 -0.26
C ALA A 22 -38.15 -14.22 -0.36
N PRO A 23 -36.81 -14.31 -0.36
CA PRO A 23 -35.98 -13.15 -0.60
C PRO A 23 -36.42 -12.53 -1.90
N VAL A 24 -36.83 -11.27 -1.87
CA VAL A 24 -37.04 -10.48 -3.07
C VAL A 24 -35.69 -10.48 -3.76
N MET A 25 -35.54 -11.25 -4.83
CA MET A 25 -34.41 -11.13 -5.72
C MET A 25 -34.54 -9.75 -6.37
N ASN A 26 -33.88 -8.76 -5.79
CA ASN A 26 -33.65 -7.52 -6.51
C ASN A 26 -32.97 -7.91 -7.81
N ALA A 27 -33.58 -7.55 -8.93
CA ALA A 27 -33.00 -7.79 -10.24
C ALA A 27 -31.58 -7.20 -10.20
N THR A 28 -30.56 -8.05 -10.40
CA THR A 28 -29.17 -7.62 -10.40
C THR A 28 -29.02 -6.58 -11.49
N ILE A 29 -28.63 -5.35 -11.14
CA ILE A 29 -28.35 -4.30 -12.12
C ILE A 29 -27.19 -4.79 -12.98
N GLU A 30 -27.43 -5.02 -14.26
CA GLU A 30 -26.42 -5.38 -15.23
C GLU A 30 -25.91 -4.13 -15.93
N ILE A 31 -24.61 -3.86 -15.79
CA ILE A 31 -23.95 -2.75 -16.46
C ILE A 31 -23.66 -3.17 -17.90
N PRO A 32 -24.03 -2.37 -18.92
CA PRO A 32 -23.69 -2.64 -20.31
C PRO A 32 -22.19 -2.89 -20.53
N ALA A 33 -21.85 -3.87 -21.34
CA ALA A 33 -20.46 -4.28 -21.54
C ALA A 33 -19.58 -3.16 -22.11
N ASP A 34 -20.14 -2.31 -22.94
CA ASP A 34 -19.48 -1.17 -23.57
C ASP A 34 -19.19 0.00 -22.61
N LEU A 35 -19.84 0.03 -21.44
CA LEU A 35 -19.54 0.99 -20.38
C LEU A 35 -18.47 0.48 -19.41
N ARG A 36 -18.24 -0.84 -19.35
CA ARG A 36 -17.33 -1.42 -18.36
C ARG A 36 -15.87 -1.11 -18.68
N PRO A 37 -15.01 -0.94 -17.66
CA PRO A 37 -13.58 -0.87 -17.87
C PRO A 37 -13.07 -2.16 -18.51
N ALA A 38 -12.02 -2.09 -19.31
CA ALA A 38 -11.37 -3.25 -19.89
C ALA A 38 -10.79 -4.18 -18.79
N ASP A 39 -10.36 -3.60 -17.68
CA ASP A 39 -9.95 -4.31 -16.48
C ASP A 39 -10.64 -3.70 -15.25
N GLY A 40 -11.45 -4.49 -14.56
CA GLY A 40 -12.27 -4.04 -13.43
C GLY A 40 -11.57 -4.05 -12.07
N ARG A 41 -10.25 -4.19 -11.99
CA ARG A 41 -9.51 -4.28 -10.70
C ARG A 41 -9.00 -2.93 -10.23
N PHE A 42 -9.61 -2.39 -9.17
CA PHE A 42 -9.28 -1.07 -8.60
C PHE A 42 -8.83 -1.15 -7.14
N GLY A 43 -8.32 -2.30 -6.70
CA GLY A 43 -7.88 -2.50 -5.32
C GLY A 43 -6.73 -1.59 -4.92
N CYS A 44 -6.82 -1.07 -3.69
CA CYS A 44 -5.79 -0.22 -3.10
C CYS A 44 -4.67 -1.01 -2.39
N GLY A 45 -4.64 -2.33 -2.56
CA GLY A 45 -3.60 -3.24 -2.10
C GLY A 45 -4.17 -4.49 -1.44
N PRO A 46 -3.86 -5.66 -2.01
CA PRO A 46 -3.09 -5.85 -3.26
C PRO A 46 -3.74 -5.15 -4.45
N SER A 47 -2.92 -4.74 -5.41
CA SER A 47 -3.36 -4.02 -6.60
C SER A 47 -3.39 -4.92 -7.84
N LYS A 48 -3.94 -4.41 -8.93
CA LYS A 48 -3.95 -5.07 -10.24
C LYS A 48 -2.53 -5.50 -10.64
N VAL A 49 -2.38 -6.77 -11.01
CA VAL A 49 -1.20 -7.32 -11.69
C VAL A 49 -1.46 -7.30 -13.19
N ARG A 50 -0.54 -6.79 -14.00
CA ARG A 50 -0.70 -6.74 -15.46
C ARG A 50 -0.61 -8.14 -16.07
N PRO A 51 -1.39 -8.45 -17.13
CA PRO A 51 -1.34 -9.75 -17.81
C PRO A 51 0.07 -10.13 -18.30
N GLU A 52 0.87 -9.15 -18.73
CA GLU A 52 2.24 -9.36 -19.22
C GLU A 52 3.18 -9.86 -18.12
N GLN A 53 3.02 -9.37 -16.88
CA GLN A 53 3.79 -9.87 -15.72
C GLN A 53 3.47 -11.36 -15.45
N LEU A 54 2.21 -11.75 -15.53
CA LEU A 54 1.79 -13.14 -15.35
C LEU A 54 2.28 -14.01 -16.50
N ALA A 55 2.26 -13.52 -17.73
CA ALA A 55 2.81 -14.21 -18.88
C ALA A 55 4.33 -14.43 -18.72
N GLY A 56 5.08 -13.44 -18.25
CA GLY A 56 6.50 -13.57 -17.94
C GLY A 56 6.77 -14.61 -16.85
N LEU A 57 5.99 -14.59 -15.78
CA LEU A 57 6.09 -15.58 -14.70
C LEU A 57 5.84 -17.02 -15.19
N ALA A 58 4.77 -17.24 -15.97
CA ALA A 58 4.39 -18.56 -16.46
C ALA A 58 5.23 -19.05 -17.65
N GLY A 59 5.90 -18.15 -18.35
CA GLY A 59 6.70 -18.42 -19.55
C GLY A 59 8.20 -18.39 -19.28
N GLU A 60 8.83 -17.26 -19.60
CA GLU A 60 10.29 -17.10 -19.58
C GLU A 60 10.92 -17.40 -18.21
N HIS A 61 10.25 -17.01 -17.13
CA HIS A 61 10.77 -17.11 -15.76
C HIS A 61 10.26 -18.33 -14.98
N ALA A 62 9.41 -19.17 -15.59
CA ALA A 62 8.85 -20.35 -14.91
C ALA A 62 9.93 -21.27 -14.31
N GLY A 63 11.06 -21.43 -15.02
CA GLY A 63 12.19 -22.24 -14.58
C GLY A 63 12.95 -21.73 -13.35
N LEU A 64 12.70 -20.50 -12.91
CA LEU A 64 13.28 -19.95 -11.68
C LEU A 64 12.57 -20.45 -10.43
N MET A 65 11.30 -20.84 -10.55
CA MET A 65 10.50 -21.30 -9.43
C MET A 65 11.07 -22.62 -8.85
N GLY A 66 11.21 -22.67 -7.54
CA GLY A 66 11.76 -23.84 -6.84
C GLY A 66 13.27 -23.99 -6.93
N THR A 67 13.99 -22.97 -7.44
CA THR A 67 15.46 -22.97 -7.47
C THR A 67 16.07 -22.21 -6.31
N SER A 68 17.33 -22.47 -6.00
CA SER A 68 18.01 -21.87 -4.84
C SER A 68 18.23 -20.36 -5.03
N HIS A 69 17.74 -19.56 -4.07
CA HIS A 69 17.96 -18.12 -4.01
C HIS A 69 19.43 -17.71 -3.74
N ARG A 70 20.31 -18.66 -3.38
CA ARG A 70 21.74 -18.44 -3.22
C ARG A 70 22.51 -18.59 -4.53
N GLN A 71 21.88 -19.12 -5.57
CA GLN A 71 22.49 -19.35 -6.88
C GLN A 71 22.29 -18.16 -7.80
N LYS A 72 23.16 -18.08 -8.82
CA LYS A 72 23.24 -16.97 -9.77
C LYS A 72 21.89 -16.56 -10.39
N PRO A 73 21.01 -17.49 -10.84
CA PRO A 73 19.77 -17.08 -11.50
C PRO A 73 18.88 -16.20 -10.63
N ILE A 74 18.66 -16.57 -9.36
CA ILE A 74 17.83 -15.77 -8.45
C ILE A 74 18.59 -14.52 -7.97
N ARG A 75 19.89 -14.61 -7.72
CA ARG A 75 20.71 -13.44 -7.41
C ARG A 75 20.69 -12.42 -8.54
N SER A 76 20.78 -12.87 -9.79
CA SER A 76 20.68 -11.97 -10.94
C SER A 76 19.31 -11.28 -11.03
N LEU A 77 18.22 -11.99 -10.68
CA LEU A 77 16.87 -11.40 -10.58
C LEU A 77 16.81 -10.31 -9.50
N VAL A 78 17.36 -10.56 -8.32
CA VAL A 78 17.44 -9.55 -7.24
C VAL A 78 18.30 -8.36 -7.67
N GLY A 79 19.45 -8.61 -8.32
CA GLY A 79 20.30 -7.55 -8.88
C GLY A 79 19.57 -6.70 -9.91
N ARG A 80 18.77 -7.31 -10.79
CA ARG A 80 17.92 -6.63 -11.78
C ARG A 80 16.90 -5.71 -11.09
N VAL A 81 16.25 -6.19 -10.04
CA VAL A 81 15.31 -5.37 -9.23
C VAL A 81 16.03 -4.19 -8.60
N ARG A 82 17.19 -4.41 -7.96
CA ARG A 82 17.94 -3.36 -7.29
C ARG A 82 18.44 -2.29 -8.28
N GLU A 83 18.97 -2.69 -9.41
CA GLU A 83 19.44 -1.76 -10.44
C GLU A 83 18.28 -1.03 -11.11
N GLY A 84 17.20 -1.72 -11.43
CA GLY A 84 16.00 -1.11 -11.99
C GLY A 84 15.36 -0.07 -11.07
N LEU A 85 15.36 -0.28 -9.76
CA LEU A 85 14.91 0.71 -8.78
C LEU A 85 15.87 1.90 -8.66
N ARG A 86 17.19 1.66 -8.78
CA ARG A 86 18.19 2.73 -8.82
C ARG A 86 17.94 3.66 -10.00
N GLU A 87 17.67 3.09 -11.16
CA GLU A 87 17.32 3.84 -12.38
C GLU A 87 15.99 4.59 -12.20
N LEU A 88 14.92 3.87 -11.80
CA LEU A 88 13.57 4.42 -11.66
C LEU A 88 13.52 5.67 -10.77
N PHE A 89 14.22 5.63 -9.65
CA PHE A 89 14.25 6.72 -8.68
C PHE A 89 15.42 7.67 -8.84
N SER A 90 16.25 7.51 -9.88
CA SER A 90 17.46 8.34 -10.11
C SER A 90 18.27 8.50 -8.82
N LEU A 91 18.59 7.38 -8.17
CA LEU A 91 19.19 7.41 -6.83
C LEU A 91 20.51 8.17 -6.83
N PRO A 92 20.73 9.09 -5.88
CA PRO A 92 21.99 9.77 -5.69
C PRO A 92 23.14 8.79 -5.37
N ASP A 93 24.36 9.23 -5.61
CA ASP A 93 25.55 8.46 -5.27
C ASP A 93 25.58 8.09 -3.78
N GLY A 94 25.99 6.87 -3.49
CA GLY A 94 26.08 6.34 -2.15
C GLY A 94 24.78 5.80 -1.57
N TYR A 95 23.62 6.05 -2.21
CA TYR A 95 22.37 5.38 -1.83
C TYR A 95 22.41 3.90 -2.22
N GLU A 96 21.83 3.07 -1.38
CA GLU A 96 21.69 1.63 -1.64
C GLU A 96 20.21 1.20 -1.68
N VAL A 97 19.91 0.19 -2.48
CA VAL A 97 18.62 -0.49 -2.48
C VAL A 97 18.73 -1.73 -1.61
N MET A 98 17.95 -1.75 -0.52
CA MET A 98 17.81 -2.91 0.36
C MET A 98 16.50 -3.62 0.10
N LEU A 99 16.46 -4.91 0.40
CA LEU A 99 15.23 -5.69 0.42
C LEU A 99 15.27 -6.72 1.54
N GLY A 100 14.08 -7.13 1.97
CA GLY A 100 13.91 -8.14 3.01
C GLY A 100 12.56 -8.83 2.93
N ASN A 101 12.44 -9.90 3.70
CA ASN A 101 11.22 -10.71 3.78
C ASN A 101 10.16 -10.02 4.66
N GLY A 102 8.88 -10.15 4.32
CA GLY A 102 7.77 -9.84 5.20
C GLY A 102 6.86 -8.68 4.80
N GLY A 103 7.31 -7.67 4.09
CA GLY A 103 6.52 -6.47 3.77
C GLY A 103 6.75 -5.31 4.75
N THR A 104 6.11 -4.15 4.52
CA THR A 104 6.40 -2.92 5.27
C THR A 104 5.95 -2.95 6.73
N THR A 105 5.02 -3.81 7.09
CA THR A 105 4.70 -4.03 8.51
C THR A 105 5.90 -4.59 9.28
N ALA A 106 6.64 -5.53 8.69
CA ALA A 106 7.89 -6.01 9.26
C ALA A 106 8.98 -4.93 9.25
N PHE A 107 8.98 -4.06 8.25
CA PHE A 107 9.93 -2.97 8.17
C PHE A 107 9.76 -1.93 9.29
N TRP A 108 8.54 -1.64 9.75
CA TRP A 108 8.34 -0.75 10.91
C TRP A 108 9.07 -1.26 12.15
N ASP A 109 8.97 -2.55 12.44
CA ASP A 109 9.67 -3.16 13.56
C ASP A 109 11.19 -3.12 13.34
N ALA A 110 11.65 -3.49 12.15
CA ALA A 110 13.08 -3.43 11.79
C ALA A 110 13.63 -2.00 11.92
N ALA A 111 12.87 -0.98 11.50
CA ALA A 111 13.24 0.43 11.61
C ALA A 111 13.33 0.89 13.08
N ALA A 112 12.40 0.46 13.93
CA ALA A 112 12.46 0.75 15.37
C ALA A 112 13.76 0.21 16.00
N PHE A 113 14.19 -0.99 15.63
CA PHE A 113 15.43 -1.58 16.13
C PHE A 113 16.69 -0.96 15.52
N GLY A 114 16.69 -0.71 14.20
CA GLY A 114 17.92 -0.45 13.44
C GLY A 114 18.10 0.98 12.94
N LEU A 115 17.10 1.88 13.10
CA LEU A 115 17.17 3.26 12.62
C LEU A 115 16.91 4.30 13.70
N VAL A 116 16.13 3.99 14.74
CA VAL A 116 15.85 4.91 15.83
C VAL A 116 16.87 4.71 16.97
N ARG A 117 17.62 5.75 17.29
CA ARG A 117 18.56 5.72 18.43
C ARG A 117 17.81 5.77 19.75
N GLU A 118 17.04 6.84 19.93
CA GLU A 118 16.36 7.13 21.18
C GLU A 118 14.89 7.49 20.98
N ARG A 119 14.57 8.41 20.07
CA ARG A 119 13.20 8.91 19.90
C ARG A 119 12.87 9.20 18.44
N ALA A 120 11.67 8.81 18.04
CA ALA A 120 11.10 9.18 16.75
C ALA A 120 10.01 10.25 16.89
N LEU A 121 9.91 11.13 15.87
CA LEU A 121 8.74 11.97 15.64
C LEU A 121 7.94 11.39 14.46
N HIS A 122 6.65 11.23 14.63
CA HIS A 122 5.74 10.74 13.59
C HIS A 122 4.68 11.78 13.26
N LEU A 123 4.42 11.96 11.95
CA LEU A 123 3.17 12.56 11.50
C LEU A 123 2.15 11.43 11.35
N ALA A 124 1.00 11.53 12.05
CA ALA A 124 -0.04 10.51 12.08
C ALA A 124 -1.37 11.09 11.56
N TYR A 125 -1.82 10.64 10.41
CA TYR A 125 -3.01 11.16 9.74
C TYR A 125 -3.84 10.06 9.07
N GLY A 126 -3.69 8.81 9.52
CA GLY A 126 -4.46 7.67 9.11
C GLY A 126 -3.97 6.38 9.76
N GLU A 127 -4.49 5.25 9.30
CA GLU A 127 -4.21 3.94 9.92
C GLU A 127 -2.73 3.56 9.84
N PHE A 128 -2.10 3.76 8.66
CA PHE A 128 -0.75 3.23 8.43
C PHE A 128 0.33 4.10 9.08
N SER A 129 0.24 5.41 8.97
CA SER A 129 1.14 6.32 9.69
C SER A 129 1.05 6.16 11.21
N SER A 130 -0.16 5.91 11.74
CA SER A 130 -0.37 5.63 13.17
C SER A 130 0.22 4.30 13.61
N LYS A 131 0.25 3.28 12.73
CA LYS A 131 0.85 1.98 13.06
C LYS A 131 2.36 2.05 13.24
N PHE A 132 3.05 2.81 12.40
CA PHE A 132 4.49 3.00 12.59
C PHE A 132 4.78 3.76 13.90
N ALA A 133 4.00 4.80 14.20
CA ALA A 133 4.12 5.49 15.49
C ALA A 133 3.91 4.54 16.69
N LYS A 134 2.99 3.59 16.59
CA LYS A 134 2.78 2.55 17.62
C LYS A 134 3.95 1.58 17.71
N ALA A 135 4.58 1.21 16.61
CA ALA A 135 5.72 0.30 16.60
C ALA A 135 6.91 0.91 17.36
N THR A 136 7.25 2.17 17.11
CA THR A 136 8.32 2.86 17.85
C THR A 136 7.92 3.18 19.28
N GLY A 137 6.68 3.63 19.51
CA GLY A 137 6.18 3.96 20.85
C GLY A 137 6.03 2.73 21.76
N GLY A 138 5.85 1.54 21.20
CA GLY A 138 5.80 0.28 21.95
C GLY A 138 7.16 -0.37 22.22
N ALA A 139 8.23 0.15 21.62
CA ALA A 139 9.57 -0.43 21.76
C ALA A 139 10.17 -0.08 23.15
N PRO A 140 10.45 -1.08 24.01
CA PRO A 140 10.83 -0.82 25.42
C PRO A 140 12.21 -0.18 25.58
N PHE A 141 13.00 -0.11 24.51
CA PHE A 141 14.35 0.47 24.48
C PHE A 141 14.37 1.87 23.88
N LEU A 142 13.20 2.43 23.48
CA LEU A 142 13.07 3.78 22.95
C LEU A 142 12.34 4.67 23.95
N ALA A 143 12.61 5.96 23.90
CA ALA A 143 11.81 6.97 24.58
C ALA A 143 10.46 7.16 23.86
N ASP A 144 9.50 7.75 24.56
CA ASP A 144 8.17 8.03 24.00
C ASP A 144 8.29 8.84 22.72
N SER A 145 7.60 8.37 21.69
CA SER A 145 7.55 9.06 20.40
C SER A 145 6.77 10.37 20.48
N ILE A 146 7.23 11.37 19.72
CA ILE A 146 6.44 12.58 19.47
C ILE A 146 5.48 12.25 18.32
N VAL A 147 4.19 12.53 18.51
CA VAL A 147 3.16 12.29 17.48
C VAL A 147 2.44 13.60 17.17
N VAL A 148 2.55 14.05 15.93
CA VAL A 148 1.82 15.20 15.39
C VAL A 148 0.70 14.67 14.51
N SER A 149 -0.56 14.92 14.91
CA SER A 149 -1.73 14.32 14.26
C SER A 149 -2.54 15.33 13.49
N ALA A 150 -3.29 14.84 12.49
CA ALA A 150 -4.39 15.55 11.86
C ALA A 150 -5.61 14.62 11.75
N GLU A 151 -6.78 15.20 11.53
CA GLU A 151 -8.00 14.46 11.28
C GLU A 151 -7.93 13.68 9.96
N PRO A 152 -8.64 12.53 9.85
CA PRO A 152 -8.70 11.79 8.60
C PRO A 152 -9.15 12.66 7.42
N GLY A 153 -8.41 12.62 6.32
CA GLY A 153 -8.64 13.47 5.14
C GLY A 153 -7.80 14.74 5.10
N ASP A 154 -7.01 14.98 6.14
CA ASP A 154 -6.01 16.04 6.22
C ASP A 154 -4.66 15.45 6.67
N ALA A 155 -3.60 16.27 6.70
CA ALA A 155 -2.27 15.90 7.19
C ALA A 155 -1.54 17.11 7.75
N PRO A 156 -0.69 16.93 8.78
CA PRO A 156 0.27 17.96 9.20
C PRO A 156 1.30 18.23 8.10
N ALA A 157 1.83 19.43 8.05
CA ALA A 157 3.02 19.71 7.25
C ALA A 157 4.24 18.95 7.80
N PRO A 158 5.18 18.51 6.95
CA PRO A 158 6.46 17.96 7.40
C PRO A 158 7.14 18.89 8.39
N THR A 159 7.51 18.33 9.53
CA THR A 159 8.12 19.08 10.64
C THR A 159 9.10 18.20 11.39
N ALA A 160 10.03 18.81 12.11
CA ALA A 160 11.01 18.13 12.95
C ALA A 160 11.01 18.72 14.37
N ASP A 161 11.51 17.92 15.32
CA ASP A 161 11.79 18.35 16.69
C ASP A 161 13.22 17.96 17.04
N PRO A 162 14.04 18.86 17.61
CA PRO A 162 15.45 18.60 17.93
C PRO A 162 15.66 17.43 18.90
N SER A 163 14.65 17.04 19.68
CA SER A 163 14.73 15.91 20.61
C SER A 163 14.49 14.56 19.97
N ALA A 164 14.12 14.51 18.69
CA ALA A 164 13.95 13.28 17.92
C ALA A 164 15.15 13.05 17.00
N ASP A 165 15.61 11.81 16.89
CA ASP A 165 16.68 11.43 15.97
C ASP A 165 16.16 10.84 14.64
N VAL A 166 14.86 10.61 14.56
CA VAL A 166 14.11 10.18 13.37
C VAL A 166 12.84 10.99 13.23
N VAL A 167 12.56 11.44 12.00
CA VAL A 167 11.28 12.03 11.62
C VAL A 167 10.64 11.13 10.55
N ALA A 168 9.39 10.75 10.74
CA ALA A 168 8.74 9.77 9.89
C ALA A 168 7.30 10.18 9.50
N TRP A 169 6.94 9.96 8.24
CA TRP A 169 5.56 10.08 7.76
C TRP A 169 5.30 9.20 6.54
N ALA A 170 4.04 9.07 6.15
CA ALA A 170 3.64 8.37 4.94
C ALA A 170 3.62 9.33 3.74
N HIS A 171 4.25 8.96 2.64
CA HIS A 171 4.13 9.67 1.37
C HIS A 171 2.68 9.65 0.88
N ASN A 172 2.01 8.50 1.03
CA ASN A 172 0.60 8.30 0.77
C ASN A 172 -0.05 7.50 1.89
N GLU A 173 -1.11 8.04 2.48
CA GLU A 173 -1.93 7.34 3.48
C GLU A 173 -3.07 6.59 2.79
N THR A 174 -2.90 5.29 2.58
CA THR A 174 -3.84 4.47 1.80
C THR A 174 -5.24 4.39 2.41
N SER A 175 -5.36 4.57 3.72
CA SER A 175 -6.67 4.50 4.40
C SER A 175 -7.56 5.71 4.11
N THR A 176 -6.98 6.86 3.79
CA THR A 176 -7.71 8.14 3.62
C THR A 176 -7.55 8.77 2.25
N GLY A 177 -6.54 8.39 1.47
CA GLY A 177 -6.24 9.00 0.17
C GLY A 177 -5.53 10.36 0.29
N VAL A 178 -4.83 10.61 1.40
CA VAL A 178 -4.02 11.81 1.60
C VAL A 178 -2.58 11.54 1.19
N MET A 179 -1.98 12.41 0.39
CA MET A 179 -0.55 12.41 0.12
C MET A 179 0.14 13.60 0.80
N VAL A 180 1.36 13.38 1.27
CA VAL A 180 2.24 14.39 1.88
C VAL A 180 3.56 14.39 1.12
N PRO A 181 4.06 15.54 0.67
CA PRO A 181 5.31 15.59 -0.08
C PRO A 181 6.49 15.06 0.75
N VAL A 182 7.48 14.55 0.04
CA VAL A 182 8.75 14.14 0.63
C VAL A 182 9.72 15.31 0.55
N GLU A 183 10.06 15.87 1.69
CA GLU A 183 11.00 16.97 1.81
C GLU A 183 11.88 16.79 3.04
N ARG A 184 13.12 17.20 2.94
CA ARG A 184 14.04 17.11 4.06
C ARG A 184 13.66 18.12 5.13
N VAL A 185 13.46 17.62 6.32
CA VAL A 185 13.24 18.41 7.54
C VAL A 185 14.26 18.01 8.62
N GLY A 186 14.46 18.87 9.58
CA GLY A 186 15.39 18.64 10.69
C GLY A 186 16.84 19.03 10.37
N GLY A 187 17.72 18.75 11.33
CA GLY A 187 19.14 19.09 11.29
C GLY A 187 20.03 17.86 11.16
N ASP A 188 21.33 18.11 11.33
CA ASP A 188 22.35 17.07 11.30
C ASP A 188 22.05 15.97 12.34
N GLY A 189 22.19 14.73 11.92
CA GLY A 189 21.97 13.56 12.74
C GLY A 189 20.52 13.09 12.87
N GLN A 190 19.56 13.84 12.32
CA GLN A 190 18.17 13.41 12.20
C GLN A 190 17.96 12.72 10.84
N LEU A 191 17.30 11.55 10.85
CA LEU A 191 16.94 10.82 9.62
C LEU A 191 15.49 11.07 9.25
N VAL A 192 15.24 11.26 7.95
CA VAL A 192 13.89 11.31 7.37
C VAL A 192 13.52 9.94 6.83
N LEU A 193 12.52 9.29 7.47
CA LEU A 193 11.99 7.98 7.09
C LEU A 193 10.60 8.14 6.48
N ILE A 194 10.43 7.67 5.26
CA ILE A 194 9.19 7.79 4.50
C ILE A 194 8.59 6.43 4.24
N ASP A 195 7.39 6.22 4.78
CA ASP A 195 6.53 5.10 4.38
C ASP A 195 5.94 5.40 3.01
N ALA A 196 6.51 4.77 2.00
CA ALA A 196 6.09 4.92 0.62
C ALA A 196 5.34 3.69 0.11
N THR A 197 4.77 2.89 1.00
CA THR A 197 4.13 1.61 0.66
C THR A 197 3.20 1.73 -0.54
N SER A 198 2.35 2.74 -0.58
CA SER A 198 1.43 2.98 -1.69
C SER A 198 1.84 4.14 -2.61
N GLY A 199 2.85 4.93 -2.24
CA GLY A 199 3.30 6.10 -3.01
C GLY A 199 4.44 5.81 -3.98
N ALA A 200 5.33 4.89 -3.61
CA ALA A 200 6.53 4.59 -4.38
C ALA A 200 6.21 4.10 -5.81
N GLY A 201 6.72 4.80 -6.79
CA GLY A 201 6.49 4.49 -8.20
C GLY A 201 5.24 5.13 -8.80
N GLY A 202 4.47 5.88 -8.02
CA GLY A 202 3.26 6.57 -8.51
C GLY A 202 3.17 8.03 -8.11
N LEU A 203 3.98 8.49 -7.15
CA LEU A 203 4.05 9.88 -6.70
C LEU A 203 5.42 10.50 -7.00
N PRO A 204 5.49 11.84 -7.17
CA PRO A 204 6.77 12.52 -7.40
C PRO A 204 7.75 12.30 -6.24
N LEU A 205 9.00 12.08 -6.53
CA LEU A 205 10.06 11.91 -5.54
C LEU A 205 11.37 12.53 -6.02
N ASP A 206 11.99 13.36 -5.18
CA ASP A 206 13.42 13.59 -5.15
C ASP A 206 14.01 12.70 -4.04
N ALA A 207 14.71 11.64 -4.41
CA ALA A 207 15.21 10.65 -3.46
C ALA A 207 16.20 11.26 -2.44
N ALA A 208 16.87 12.36 -2.77
CA ALA A 208 17.79 13.07 -1.88
C ALA A 208 17.09 13.69 -0.65
N GLN A 209 15.76 13.85 -0.70
CA GLN A 209 14.98 14.40 0.40
C GLN A 209 14.68 13.41 1.51
N ALA A 210 14.90 12.10 1.31
CA ALA A 210 14.68 11.06 2.31
C ALA A 210 15.97 10.30 2.62
N ASP A 211 16.14 9.87 3.86
CA ASP A 211 17.22 8.96 4.25
C ASP A 211 16.81 7.51 4.08
N VAL A 212 15.54 7.18 4.33
CA VAL A 212 14.96 5.87 4.06
C VAL A 212 13.58 6.05 3.42
N TYR A 213 13.43 5.55 2.21
CA TYR A 213 12.17 5.54 1.47
C TYR A 213 11.80 4.08 1.23
N TYR A 214 10.84 3.55 2.00
CA TYR A 214 10.54 2.13 2.01
C TYR A 214 9.13 1.82 1.52
N PHE A 215 8.97 0.67 0.87
CA PHE A 215 7.72 0.28 0.23
C PHE A 215 7.62 -1.23 0.05
N ALA A 216 6.49 -1.68 -0.48
CA ALA A 216 6.19 -3.07 -0.77
C ALA A 216 5.67 -3.25 -2.20
N PRO A 217 5.83 -4.45 -2.80
CA PRO A 217 5.56 -4.66 -4.23
C PRO A 217 4.08 -4.62 -4.64
N GLN A 218 3.14 -4.84 -3.73
CA GLN A 218 1.71 -5.08 -4.03
C GLN A 218 0.88 -3.81 -4.28
N LYS A 219 1.51 -2.67 -4.52
CA LYS A 219 0.86 -1.38 -4.82
C LYS A 219 1.23 -0.90 -6.22
N CYS A 220 1.99 0.18 -6.36
CA CYS A 220 2.40 0.70 -7.67
C CYS A 220 3.22 -0.29 -8.51
N PHE A 221 3.92 -1.21 -7.85
CA PHE A 221 4.71 -2.22 -8.56
C PHE A 221 3.92 -3.44 -9.00
N ALA A 222 2.61 -3.45 -8.79
CA ALA A 222 1.69 -4.44 -9.38
C ALA A 222 2.14 -5.89 -9.23
N ALA A 223 2.82 -6.21 -8.13
CA ALA A 223 3.25 -7.55 -7.78
C ALA A 223 2.47 -8.05 -6.56
N ASP A 224 2.86 -9.19 -6.01
CA ASP A 224 2.25 -9.71 -4.81
C ASP A 224 3.05 -9.28 -3.56
N GLY A 225 2.55 -9.59 -2.36
CA GLY A 225 3.19 -9.27 -1.09
C GLY A 225 4.41 -10.15 -0.77
N GLY A 226 4.92 -10.02 0.46
CA GLY A 226 5.96 -10.89 1.00
C GLY A 226 7.37 -10.29 1.03
N LEU A 227 7.55 -9.09 0.51
CA LEU A 227 8.80 -8.34 0.51
C LEU A 227 8.61 -6.90 0.98
N TRP A 228 9.64 -6.34 1.57
CA TRP A 228 9.83 -4.90 1.65
C TRP A 228 11.09 -4.49 0.88
N LEU A 229 11.09 -3.28 0.35
CA LEU A 229 12.22 -2.64 -0.32
C LEU A 229 12.45 -1.28 0.32
N ALA A 230 13.71 -0.84 0.35
CA ALA A 230 14.07 0.46 0.89
C ALA A 230 15.21 1.09 0.08
N LEU A 231 15.05 2.37 -0.23
CA LEU A 231 16.11 3.23 -0.73
C LEU A 231 16.75 3.90 0.48
N VAL A 232 18.05 3.72 0.67
CA VAL A 232 18.72 4.04 1.93
C VAL A 232 19.91 4.96 1.67
N SER A 233 19.93 6.13 2.32
CA SER A 233 21.01 7.11 2.19
C SER A 233 22.29 6.67 2.89
N PRO A 234 23.45 7.27 2.57
CA PRO A 234 24.69 7.05 3.32
C PRO A 234 24.56 7.31 4.81
N ALA A 235 23.79 8.33 5.22
CA ALA A 235 23.53 8.63 6.62
C ALA A 235 22.72 7.53 7.32
N ALA A 236 21.72 6.97 6.65
CA ALA A 236 20.94 5.86 7.18
C ALA A 236 21.76 4.56 7.23
N ILE A 237 22.62 4.29 6.24
CA ILE A 237 23.56 3.17 6.27
C ILE A 237 24.46 3.27 7.49
N ALA A 238 25.06 4.43 7.72
CA ALA A 238 25.91 4.67 8.90
C ALA A 238 25.14 4.45 10.22
N ARG A 239 23.86 4.85 10.29
CA ARG A 239 22.98 4.61 11.44
C ARG A 239 22.71 3.11 11.65
N ILE A 240 22.47 2.37 10.60
CA ILE A 240 22.27 0.90 10.65
C ILE A 240 23.52 0.23 11.22
N GLU A 241 24.69 0.61 10.73
CA GLU A 241 25.98 0.05 11.19
C GLU A 241 26.28 0.45 12.65
N GLU A 242 26.02 1.68 13.02
CA GLU A 242 26.15 2.19 14.41
C GLU A 242 25.28 1.40 15.40
N LEU A 243 23.98 1.25 15.09
CA LEU A 243 23.06 0.54 15.97
C LEU A 243 23.33 -0.96 15.97
N GLY A 244 23.77 -1.53 14.85
CA GLY A 244 24.23 -2.92 14.78
C GLY A 244 25.42 -3.22 15.68
N ALA A 245 26.29 -2.24 15.89
CA ALA A 245 27.47 -2.35 16.78
C ALA A 245 27.20 -1.91 18.24
N SER A 246 26.00 -1.39 18.53
CA SER A 246 25.69 -0.77 19.84
C SER A 246 25.47 -1.76 20.99
N GLY A 247 25.34 -3.06 20.69
CA GLY A 247 24.96 -4.09 21.66
C GLY A 247 23.45 -4.18 21.92
N ARG A 248 22.62 -3.36 21.26
CA ARG A 248 21.16 -3.52 21.27
C ARG A 248 20.79 -4.91 20.75
N TRP A 249 20.03 -5.67 21.54
CA TRP A 249 19.49 -6.93 21.05
C TRP A 249 18.45 -6.68 19.96
N VAL A 250 18.58 -7.39 18.84
CA VAL A 250 17.67 -7.32 17.70
C VAL A 250 17.33 -8.73 17.28
N PRO A 251 16.06 -9.09 17.05
CA PRO A 251 15.71 -10.34 16.39
C PRO A 251 16.40 -10.40 15.03
N GLU A 252 17.06 -11.51 14.71
CA GLU A 252 17.87 -11.64 13.48
C GLU A 252 17.03 -11.34 12.22
N PHE A 253 15.77 -11.78 12.19
CA PHE A 253 14.86 -11.54 11.09
C PHE A 253 14.55 -10.03 10.86
N LEU A 254 14.68 -9.22 11.90
CA LEU A 254 14.44 -7.76 11.86
C LEU A 254 15.74 -6.94 11.81
N SER A 255 16.88 -7.61 11.73
CA SER A 255 18.19 -6.94 11.69
C SER A 255 18.42 -6.26 10.35
N LEU A 256 18.48 -4.93 10.36
CA LEU A 256 18.81 -4.16 9.15
C LEU A 256 20.28 -4.33 8.74
N THR A 257 21.18 -4.62 9.66
CA THR A 257 22.57 -4.99 9.33
C THR A 257 22.60 -6.27 8.50
N THR A 258 21.88 -7.30 8.94
CA THR A 258 21.77 -8.57 8.20
C THR A 258 21.09 -8.36 6.85
N ALA A 259 20.04 -7.55 6.79
CA ALA A 259 19.36 -7.22 5.53
C ALA A 259 20.29 -6.46 4.56
N LEU A 260 21.08 -5.51 5.05
CA LEU A 260 22.05 -4.76 4.26
C LEU A 260 23.13 -5.68 3.67
N ASP A 261 23.71 -6.54 4.51
CA ASP A 261 24.76 -7.49 4.09
C ASP A 261 24.25 -8.48 3.04
N ASN A 262 23.02 -8.96 3.19
CA ASN A 262 22.39 -9.83 2.19
C ASN A 262 22.05 -9.07 0.91
N SER A 263 21.51 -7.85 0.99
CA SER A 263 21.18 -7.02 -0.16
C SER A 263 22.40 -6.72 -1.02
N ARG A 264 23.54 -6.44 -0.41
CA ARG A 264 24.83 -6.23 -1.12
C ARG A 264 25.34 -7.47 -1.88
N LYS A 265 24.81 -8.66 -1.53
CA LYS A 265 25.07 -9.93 -2.22
C LYS A 265 23.95 -10.33 -3.18
N ASP A 266 23.00 -9.45 -3.44
CA ASP A 266 21.78 -9.71 -4.19
C ASP A 266 20.98 -10.90 -3.60
N GLN A 267 20.78 -10.88 -2.30
CA GLN A 267 20.11 -11.93 -1.54
C GLN A 267 19.19 -11.34 -0.48
N THR A 268 18.32 -12.17 0.08
CA THR A 268 17.59 -11.95 1.31
C THR A 268 18.09 -12.90 2.41
N TYR A 269 17.80 -12.59 3.66
CA TYR A 269 18.22 -13.39 4.81
C TYR A 269 17.78 -14.86 4.69
N ASN A 270 16.52 -15.09 4.34
CA ASN A 270 15.99 -16.41 3.98
C ASN A 270 15.33 -16.36 2.60
N THR A 271 14.78 -17.49 2.14
CA THR A 271 14.17 -17.59 0.80
C THR A 271 13.15 -16.46 0.57
N PRO A 272 13.34 -15.64 -0.47
CA PRO A 272 12.37 -14.60 -0.82
C PRO A 272 11.15 -15.19 -1.54
N ALA A 273 10.09 -14.42 -1.63
CA ALA A 273 8.95 -14.70 -2.51
C ALA A 273 9.38 -14.53 -3.98
N VAL A 274 9.89 -15.61 -4.59
CA VAL A 274 10.49 -15.57 -5.94
C VAL A 274 9.47 -15.15 -7.01
N ALA A 275 8.23 -15.64 -6.93
CA ALA A 275 7.16 -15.20 -7.84
C ALA A 275 6.94 -13.68 -7.75
N THR A 276 6.91 -13.13 -6.55
CA THR A 276 6.82 -11.68 -6.32
C THR A 276 8.01 -10.93 -6.91
N LEU A 277 9.23 -11.44 -6.76
CA LEU A 277 10.42 -10.84 -7.37
C LEU A 277 10.34 -10.81 -8.91
N ILE A 278 9.83 -11.87 -9.52
CA ILE A 278 9.63 -11.93 -10.98
C ILE A 278 8.63 -10.86 -11.42
N LEU A 279 7.44 -10.82 -10.79
CA LEU A 279 6.41 -9.83 -11.10
C LEU A 279 6.93 -8.39 -10.89
N LEU A 280 7.69 -8.17 -9.81
CA LEU A 280 8.29 -6.89 -9.49
C LEU A 280 9.32 -6.45 -10.55
N ALA A 281 10.22 -7.34 -10.96
CA ALA A 281 11.22 -7.06 -11.99
C ALA A 281 10.56 -6.68 -13.32
N GLU A 282 9.55 -7.45 -13.74
CA GLU A 282 8.77 -7.16 -14.96
C GLU A 282 8.07 -5.78 -14.89
N GLN A 283 7.55 -5.41 -13.73
CA GLN A 283 6.91 -4.10 -13.56
C GLN A 283 7.92 -2.95 -13.59
N ILE A 284 9.06 -3.10 -12.91
CA ILE A 284 10.12 -2.07 -12.90
C ILE A 284 10.64 -1.83 -14.30
N ASP A 285 10.93 -2.90 -15.05
CA ASP A 285 11.43 -2.79 -16.43
C ASP A 285 10.41 -2.10 -17.33
N TRP A 286 9.12 -2.46 -17.18
CA TRP A 286 8.05 -1.78 -17.91
C TRP A 286 7.97 -0.29 -17.57
N MET A 287 8.03 0.08 -16.29
CA MET A 287 8.01 1.48 -15.85
C MET A 287 9.19 2.26 -16.41
N ASN A 288 10.39 1.71 -16.35
CA ASN A 288 11.60 2.33 -16.91
C ASN A 288 11.52 2.46 -18.44
N ALA A 289 11.06 1.43 -19.14
CA ALA A 289 10.88 1.45 -20.60
C ALA A 289 9.84 2.49 -21.07
N GLN A 290 8.82 2.79 -20.25
CA GLN A 290 7.83 3.82 -20.57
C GLN A 290 8.33 5.26 -20.34
N GLY A 291 9.42 5.44 -19.62
CA GLY A 291 9.97 6.76 -19.30
C GLY A 291 10.17 7.03 -17.81
N GLY A 292 10.25 5.97 -17.01
CA GLY A 292 10.59 6.02 -15.61
C GLY A 292 9.53 6.66 -14.72
N LEU A 293 9.97 7.19 -13.58
CA LEU A 293 9.07 7.76 -12.57
C LEU A 293 8.22 8.91 -13.11
N ASP A 294 8.79 9.77 -13.94
CA ASP A 294 8.08 10.91 -14.53
C ASP A 294 6.89 10.46 -15.37
N TRP A 295 7.04 9.39 -16.14
CA TRP A 295 5.94 8.80 -16.89
C TRP A 295 4.87 8.22 -15.95
N CYS A 296 5.28 7.50 -14.91
CA CYS A 296 4.36 6.94 -13.92
C CYS A 296 3.55 8.03 -13.24
N VAL A 297 4.18 9.13 -12.85
CA VAL A 297 3.51 10.28 -12.21
C VAL A 297 2.52 10.95 -13.17
N ARG A 298 2.90 11.16 -14.44
CA ARG A 298 1.96 11.69 -15.44
C ARG A 298 0.73 10.78 -15.60
N ARG A 299 0.94 9.47 -15.61
CA ARG A 299 -0.13 8.48 -15.73
C ARG A 299 -1.07 8.48 -14.52
N THR A 300 -0.54 8.48 -13.31
CA THR A 300 -1.37 8.56 -12.09
C THR A 300 -2.07 9.90 -11.95
N THR A 301 -1.43 10.98 -12.41
CA THR A 301 -2.05 12.32 -12.48
C THR A 301 -3.24 12.31 -13.46
N ASP A 302 -3.12 11.70 -14.63
CA ASP A 302 -4.24 11.57 -15.59
C ASP A 302 -5.39 10.77 -14.95
N SER A 303 -5.12 9.60 -14.39
CA SER A 303 -6.12 8.77 -13.71
C SER A 303 -6.84 9.51 -12.59
N SER A 304 -6.09 10.14 -11.68
CA SER A 304 -6.65 10.86 -10.54
C SER A 304 -7.43 12.11 -10.94
N SER A 305 -6.97 12.83 -11.97
CA SER A 305 -7.67 14.00 -12.49
C SER A 305 -9.05 13.62 -13.05
N ARG A 306 -9.17 12.47 -13.74
CA ARG A 306 -10.45 11.97 -14.24
C ARG A 306 -11.42 11.67 -13.09
N LEU A 307 -10.94 10.97 -12.05
CA LEU A 307 -11.76 10.63 -10.89
C LEU A 307 -12.24 11.89 -10.13
N TYR A 308 -11.32 12.78 -9.78
CA TYR A 308 -11.67 13.96 -8.99
C TYR A 308 -12.53 14.95 -9.77
N ALA A 309 -12.26 15.17 -11.07
CA ALA A 309 -13.09 16.00 -11.91
C ALA A 309 -14.52 15.43 -12.07
N TRP A 310 -14.67 14.11 -12.14
CA TRP A 310 -15.99 13.48 -12.10
C TRP A 310 -16.69 13.76 -10.77
N ALA A 311 -16.03 13.52 -9.64
CA ALA A 311 -16.63 13.71 -8.32
C ALA A 311 -17.05 15.19 -8.10
N GLU A 312 -16.23 16.15 -8.51
CA GLU A 312 -16.52 17.58 -8.35
C GLU A 312 -17.70 18.09 -9.19
N ARG A 313 -18.00 17.46 -10.34
CA ARG A 313 -19.16 17.82 -11.17
C ARG A 313 -20.42 17.02 -10.86
N THR A 314 -20.31 16.00 -10.02
CA THR A 314 -21.39 15.07 -9.70
C THR A 314 -22.11 15.49 -8.42
N SER A 315 -23.43 15.59 -8.45
CA SER A 315 -24.22 16.15 -7.34
C SER A 315 -24.26 15.29 -6.09
N TYR A 316 -24.01 14.00 -6.20
CA TYR A 316 -24.07 13.02 -5.10
C TYR A 316 -22.69 12.54 -4.62
N ALA A 317 -21.61 13.05 -5.18
CA ALA A 317 -20.25 12.63 -4.85
C ALA A 317 -19.37 13.83 -4.49
N THR A 318 -18.45 13.62 -3.54
CA THR A 318 -17.49 14.64 -3.10
C THR A 318 -16.14 13.99 -2.81
N PRO A 319 -15.02 14.54 -3.29
CA PRO A 319 -13.70 14.09 -2.85
C PRO A 319 -13.58 14.22 -1.33
N PHE A 320 -13.26 13.12 -0.65
CA PHE A 320 -13.11 13.12 0.82
C PHE A 320 -11.99 14.06 1.29
N VAL A 321 -10.87 14.08 0.58
CA VAL A 321 -9.77 15.00 0.87
C VAL A 321 -10.13 16.38 0.29
N ALA A 322 -10.45 17.32 1.17
CA ALA A 322 -10.97 18.64 0.78
C ALA A 322 -9.92 19.48 0.05
N ASP A 323 -8.67 19.49 0.56
CA ASP A 323 -7.58 20.23 -0.06
C ASP A 323 -7.06 19.49 -1.32
N PRO A 324 -7.22 20.06 -2.53
CA PRO A 324 -6.75 19.43 -3.76
C PRO A 324 -5.24 19.09 -3.75
N ALA A 325 -4.42 19.88 -3.06
CA ALA A 325 -2.99 19.67 -2.97
C ALA A 325 -2.61 18.42 -2.15
N LYS A 326 -3.51 17.94 -1.30
CA LYS A 326 -3.35 16.75 -0.45
C LYS A 326 -4.01 15.51 -1.02
N ARG A 327 -4.76 15.62 -2.12
CA ARG A 327 -5.40 14.48 -2.77
C ARG A 327 -4.38 13.56 -3.41
N SER A 328 -4.41 12.30 -3.04
CA SER A 328 -3.50 11.29 -3.60
C SER A 328 -3.71 11.10 -5.10
N LEU A 329 -2.62 10.93 -5.83
CA LEU A 329 -2.65 10.56 -7.25
C LEU A 329 -2.86 9.06 -7.47
N VAL A 330 -2.68 8.24 -6.42
CA VAL A 330 -2.70 6.77 -6.51
C VAL A 330 -3.85 6.10 -5.77
N VAL A 331 -4.49 6.80 -4.82
CA VAL A 331 -5.64 6.31 -4.06
C VAL A 331 -6.68 7.42 -3.94
N GLY A 332 -7.77 7.29 -4.66
CA GLY A 332 -8.89 8.23 -4.61
C GLY A 332 -9.96 7.79 -3.62
N THR A 333 -10.37 8.67 -2.73
CA THR A 333 -11.46 8.45 -1.78
C THR A 333 -12.58 9.43 -2.08
N ILE A 334 -13.77 8.88 -2.37
CA ILE A 334 -14.94 9.65 -2.80
C ILE A 334 -16.09 9.34 -1.85
N ASP A 335 -16.55 10.35 -1.13
CA ASP A 335 -17.75 10.26 -0.29
C ASP A 335 -19.01 10.40 -1.12
N PHE A 336 -20.06 9.72 -0.72
CA PHE A 336 -21.39 9.86 -1.30
C PHE A 336 -22.36 10.50 -0.31
N ASP A 337 -23.32 11.23 -0.84
CA ASP A 337 -24.44 11.76 -0.08
C ASP A 337 -25.28 10.64 0.55
N ASP A 338 -26.00 10.93 1.63
CA ASP A 338 -26.82 9.95 2.37
C ASP A 338 -27.89 9.27 1.49
N ALA A 339 -28.28 9.89 0.37
CA ALA A 339 -29.23 9.31 -0.56
C ALA A 339 -28.65 8.18 -1.40
N VAL A 340 -27.32 8.00 -1.43
CA VAL A 340 -26.63 6.96 -2.19
C VAL A 340 -25.87 6.04 -1.25
N ASP A 341 -26.23 4.76 -1.21
CA ASP A 341 -25.51 3.75 -0.44
C ASP A 341 -24.26 3.27 -1.19
N ALA A 342 -23.09 3.74 -0.77
CA ALA A 342 -21.80 3.35 -1.36
C ALA A 342 -21.55 1.83 -1.29
N ALA A 343 -22.02 1.15 -0.24
CA ALA A 343 -21.86 -0.29 -0.11
C ALA A 343 -22.71 -1.03 -1.15
N ALA A 344 -23.93 -0.57 -1.42
CA ALA A 344 -24.77 -1.12 -2.48
C ALA A 344 -24.17 -0.86 -3.87
N VAL A 345 -23.59 0.31 -4.11
CA VAL A 345 -22.86 0.63 -5.34
C VAL A 345 -21.68 -0.34 -5.50
N ALA A 346 -20.82 -0.48 -4.50
CA ALA A 346 -19.67 -1.38 -4.55
C ALA A 346 -20.07 -2.84 -4.79
N ALA A 347 -21.14 -3.32 -4.14
CA ALA A 347 -21.65 -4.67 -4.35
C ALA A 347 -22.15 -4.89 -5.77
N THR A 348 -22.84 -3.89 -6.34
CA THR A 348 -23.32 -3.94 -7.74
C THR A 348 -22.16 -3.91 -8.72
N LEU A 349 -21.17 -3.06 -8.52
CA LEU A 349 -19.94 -3.02 -9.31
C LEU A 349 -19.25 -4.40 -9.28
N ARG A 350 -19.09 -4.99 -8.09
CA ARG A 350 -18.47 -6.31 -7.91
C ARG A 350 -19.23 -7.42 -8.66
N ALA A 351 -20.56 -7.42 -8.61
CA ALA A 351 -21.39 -8.35 -9.37
C ALA A 351 -21.18 -8.23 -10.90
N ASN A 352 -20.71 -7.10 -11.38
CA ASN A 352 -20.39 -6.81 -12.77
C ASN A 352 -18.88 -6.92 -13.10
N GLY A 353 -18.06 -7.51 -12.21
CA GLY A 353 -16.64 -7.73 -12.43
C GLY A 353 -15.75 -6.51 -12.15
N ILE A 354 -16.30 -5.46 -11.54
CA ILE A 354 -15.54 -4.26 -11.09
C ILE A 354 -15.35 -4.37 -9.59
N VAL A 355 -14.13 -4.65 -9.14
CA VAL A 355 -13.86 -5.17 -7.79
C VAL A 355 -12.97 -4.25 -6.97
N ASP A 356 -13.07 -4.43 -5.64
CA ASP A 356 -12.21 -3.84 -4.62
C ASP A 356 -12.28 -2.30 -4.56
N THR A 357 -13.49 -1.77 -4.79
CA THR A 357 -13.81 -0.35 -4.67
C THR A 357 -14.32 0.05 -3.28
N GLU A 358 -14.44 -0.90 -2.37
CA GLU A 358 -14.93 -0.68 -1.02
C GLU A 358 -14.03 0.28 -0.22
N PRO A 359 -14.60 1.07 0.72
CA PRO A 359 -13.84 2.00 1.54
C PRO A 359 -12.93 1.26 2.54
N TYR A 360 -12.00 1.99 3.13
CA TYR A 360 -11.25 1.45 4.27
C TYR A 360 -12.22 1.25 5.46
N ARG A 361 -12.49 -0.01 5.80
CA ARG A 361 -13.58 -0.39 6.72
C ARG A 361 -13.54 0.36 8.07
N LYS A 362 -12.34 0.57 8.64
CA LYS A 362 -12.19 1.23 9.93
C LYS A 362 -12.51 2.73 9.90
N LEU A 363 -12.51 3.34 8.73
CA LEU A 363 -12.85 4.75 8.58
C LEU A 363 -14.38 4.99 8.75
N GLY A 364 -15.20 3.99 8.41
CA GLY A 364 -16.64 4.00 8.67
C GLY A 364 -17.44 5.03 7.87
N ARG A 365 -17.01 5.37 6.66
CA ARG A 365 -17.63 6.39 5.80
C ARG A 365 -18.47 5.77 4.69
N ASN A 366 -19.49 6.51 4.23
CA ASN A 366 -20.26 6.22 3.02
C ASN A 366 -19.40 6.62 1.79
N GLN A 367 -18.48 5.75 1.38
CA GLN A 367 -17.36 6.12 0.52
C GLN A 367 -16.98 4.97 -0.41
N LEU A 368 -16.44 5.29 -1.59
CA LEU A 368 -15.64 4.38 -2.39
C LEU A 368 -14.16 4.78 -2.32
N ARG A 369 -13.29 3.80 -2.44
CA ARG A 369 -11.84 3.96 -2.49
C ARG A 369 -11.27 3.27 -3.71
N ILE A 370 -10.60 4.03 -4.56
CA ILE A 370 -10.18 3.62 -5.90
C ILE A 370 -8.66 3.61 -5.99
N GLY A 371 -8.09 2.46 -6.32
CA GLY A 371 -6.68 2.34 -6.65
C GLY A 371 -6.43 2.82 -8.08
N MET A 372 -5.49 3.76 -8.22
CA MET A 372 -5.11 4.38 -9.50
C MET A 372 -3.60 4.24 -9.73
N PHE A 373 -3.05 3.09 -9.39
CA PHE A 373 -1.63 2.80 -9.55
C PHE A 373 -1.22 2.73 -11.04
N PRO A 374 0.07 2.80 -11.37
CA PRO A 374 0.53 2.83 -12.77
C PRO A 374 0.01 1.70 -13.65
N ALA A 375 -0.27 0.51 -13.10
CA ALA A 375 -0.84 -0.60 -13.86
C ALA A 375 -2.31 -0.39 -14.28
N VAL A 376 -3.03 0.54 -13.64
CA VAL A 376 -4.42 0.88 -13.99
C VAL A 376 -4.43 1.84 -15.16
N GLU A 377 -5.20 1.53 -16.20
CA GLU A 377 -5.37 2.42 -17.34
C GLU A 377 -6.22 3.65 -16.96
N PRO A 378 -5.80 4.87 -17.31
CA PRO A 378 -6.64 6.07 -17.09
C PRO A 378 -8.03 5.94 -17.71
N ALA A 379 -8.15 5.29 -18.87
CA ALA A 379 -9.44 5.01 -19.50
C ALA A 379 -10.33 4.09 -18.66
N ASP A 380 -9.76 3.13 -17.92
CA ASP A 380 -10.52 2.27 -17.01
C ASP A 380 -11.07 3.05 -15.82
N VAL A 381 -10.34 4.05 -15.31
CA VAL A 381 -10.84 4.96 -14.27
C VAL A 381 -12.02 5.79 -14.76
N GLU A 382 -11.96 6.29 -15.99
CA GLU A 382 -13.08 7.00 -16.62
C GLU A 382 -14.30 6.08 -16.81
N ALA A 383 -14.09 4.87 -17.31
CA ALA A 383 -15.14 3.87 -17.46
C ALA A 383 -15.76 3.50 -16.11
N LEU A 384 -14.96 3.39 -15.05
CA LEU A 384 -15.46 3.18 -13.67
C LEU A 384 -16.44 4.29 -13.27
N THR A 385 -16.10 5.55 -13.49
CA THR A 385 -16.99 6.67 -13.13
C THR A 385 -18.32 6.61 -13.86
N ALA A 386 -18.31 6.24 -15.16
CA ALA A 386 -19.54 6.02 -15.92
C ALA A 386 -20.36 4.84 -15.38
N CYS A 387 -19.70 3.76 -14.94
CA CYS A 387 -20.38 2.63 -14.30
C CYS A 387 -21.01 3.03 -12.96
N ILE A 388 -20.34 3.87 -12.16
CA ILE A 388 -20.90 4.38 -10.90
C ILE A 388 -22.17 5.21 -11.19
N ASP A 389 -22.12 6.15 -12.12
CA ASP A 389 -23.28 6.96 -12.53
C ASP A 389 -24.45 6.03 -12.97
N TYR A 390 -24.16 5.05 -13.82
CA TYR A 390 -25.17 4.10 -14.31
C TYR A 390 -25.85 3.30 -13.17
N VAL A 391 -25.06 2.89 -12.18
CA VAL A 391 -25.55 2.14 -11.00
C VAL A 391 -26.39 3.03 -10.09
N VAL A 392 -25.89 4.25 -9.77
CA VAL A 392 -26.57 5.19 -8.89
C VAL A 392 -27.95 5.59 -9.43
N GLU A 393 -28.07 5.80 -10.73
CA GLU A 393 -29.36 6.10 -11.38
C GLU A 393 -30.40 4.96 -11.26
N ARG A 394 -29.98 3.74 -10.89
CA ARG A 394 -30.82 2.53 -10.90
C ARG A 394 -30.97 1.85 -9.54
N ILE A 395 -30.15 2.21 -8.58
CA ILE A 395 -30.30 1.71 -7.20
C ILE A 395 -31.53 2.32 -6.51
N GLY A 396 -31.96 3.52 -6.92
CA GLY A 396 -33.21 4.19 -6.53
C GLY A 396 -33.15 4.73 -5.13
#